data_6813f22ecd0465f1bfc375f0f70314cf
#
_entry.id   6813f22ecd0465f1bfc375f0f70314cf
#
_cell.length_a   1.000
_cell.length_b   1.000
_cell.length_c   1.000
_cell.angle_alpha   90.00
_cell.angle_beta   90.00
_cell.angle_gamma   90.00
#
_symmetry.space_group_name_H-M   'P 1'
#
loop_
_entity.id
_entity.type
_entity.pdbx_description
1 polymer ?
#
loop_
_entity_poly.entity_id
_entity_poly.type
_entity_poly.pdbx_seq_one_letter_code
_entity_poly.pdbx_strand_id
1 'polypeptide(L)'
;LIILDDGFGKANIFKFNILLRPAKTPRLNFTIPSGVYRYPSSFYSLADFIPSSSDIIKKTTIINPQPKMVLMTAIANPSRLEFIFKKCIGYEFFGDHHKFNKFECESILKKYNANSLLVTQKDYVKIKDFGLSVSILDLKTTISPNFVNKIKLFIKNYQNSDTIYPKL
;
A
#
# COMPACT_ATOMS: atom_id res chain seq x y z
N LEU A 1 -7.87 0.66 21.02
CA LEU A 1 -6.85 1.20 20.11
C LEU A 1 -7.53 1.63 18.80
N ILE A 2 -7.30 2.88 18.39
CA ILE A 2 -7.80 3.43 17.12
C ILE A 2 -6.58 3.75 16.25
N ILE A 3 -6.62 3.36 14.98
CA ILE A 3 -5.61 3.69 13.99
C ILE A 3 -6.19 4.78 13.09
N LEU A 4 -5.49 5.91 13.00
CA LEU A 4 -5.86 7.03 12.13
C LEU A 4 -4.98 7.00 10.87
N ASP A 5 -5.57 6.70 9.72
CA ASP A 5 -4.91 6.90 8.44
C ASP A 5 -4.85 8.41 8.13
N ASP A 6 -3.70 8.87 7.64
CA ASP A 6 -3.41 10.30 7.44
C ASP A 6 -3.60 11.18 8.70
N GLY A 7 -3.52 10.60 9.89
CA GLY A 7 -3.76 11.27 11.17
C GLY A 7 -2.63 12.19 11.66
N PHE A 8 -1.50 12.26 10.97
CA PHE A 8 -0.28 12.95 11.44
C PHE A 8 -0.52 14.44 11.79
N GLY A 9 -1.24 15.18 10.95
CA GLY A 9 -1.54 16.59 11.16
C GLY A 9 -2.65 16.91 12.16
N LYS A 10 -3.26 15.92 12.81
CA LYS A 10 -4.31 16.15 13.82
C LYS A 10 -3.65 16.51 15.16
N ALA A 11 -3.59 17.79 15.51
CA ALA A 11 -2.85 18.29 16.66
C ALA A 11 -3.53 17.99 18.01
N ASN A 12 -4.86 17.99 18.06
CA ASN A 12 -5.64 17.96 19.32
C ASN A 12 -5.97 16.53 19.80
N ILE A 13 -5.17 15.55 19.40
CA ILE A 13 -5.38 14.13 19.77
C ILE A 13 -4.07 13.59 20.32
N PHE A 14 -4.13 13.00 21.50
CA PHE A 14 -3.00 12.22 22.01
C PHE A 14 -2.83 10.95 21.16
N LYS A 15 -1.68 10.79 20.57
CA LYS A 15 -1.41 9.71 19.62
C LYS A 15 0.07 9.37 19.53
N PHE A 16 0.36 8.18 19.05
CA PHE A 16 1.69 7.76 18.60
C PHE A 16 1.82 8.04 17.10
N ASN A 17 2.65 8.99 16.74
CA ASN A 17 2.83 9.42 15.36
C ASN A 17 3.85 8.53 14.64
N ILE A 18 3.38 7.74 13.69
CA ILE A 18 4.23 6.95 12.80
C ILE A 18 4.32 7.65 11.45
N LEU A 19 5.53 8.06 11.07
CA LEU A 19 5.77 8.72 9.79
C LEU A 19 6.37 7.73 8.79
N LEU A 20 5.62 7.37 7.77
CA LEU A 20 6.09 6.55 6.66
C LEU A 20 6.76 7.42 5.60
N ARG A 21 8.05 7.19 5.36
CA ARG A 21 8.79 7.89 4.31
C ARG A 21 8.63 7.19 2.96
N PRO A 22 8.64 7.94 1.84
CA PRO A 22 8.64 7.33 0.51
C PRO A 22 9.91 6.49 0.29
N ALA A 23 9.79 5.39 -0.45
CA ALA A 23 10.92 4.50 -0.74
C ALA A 23 12.03 5.19 -1.56
N LYS A 24 11.65 6.13 -2.42
CA LYS A 24 12.57 7.01 -3.16
C LYS A 24 12.32 8.44 -2.72
N THR A 25 13.36 9.15 -2.31
CA THR A 25 13.26 10.58 -1.99
C THR A 25 12.91 11.35 -3.27
N PRO A 26 11.83 12.13 -3.27
CA PRO A 26 11.49 12.99 -4.40
C PRO A 26 12.60 14.00 -4.70
N ARG A 27 12.76 14.33 -5.97
CA ARG A 27 13.78 15.30 -6.42
C ARG A 27 13.60 16.68 -5.79
N LEU A 28 12.34 17.09 -5.62
CA LEU A 28 11.98 18.38 -5.01
C LEU A 28 11.42 18.14 -3.61
N ASN A 29 12.04 18.76 -2.62
CA ASN A 29 11.67 18.64 -1.20
C ASN A 29 10.72 19.75 -0.76
N PHE A 30 9.72 20.04 -1.61
CA PHE A 30 8.71 21.06 -1.34
C PHE A 30 7.37 20.42 -0.94
N THR A 31 6.59 21.19 -0.20
CA THR A 31 5.22 20.85 0.13
C THR A 31 4.25 21.23 -0.99
N ILE A 32 3.06 20.61 -0.99
CA ILE A 32 1.97 21.00 -1.89
C ILE A 32 1.67 22.51 -1.73
N PRO A 33 1.49 23.27 -2.84
CA PRO A 33 1.33 22.81 -4.22
C PRO A 33 2.65 22.67 -5.01
N SER A 34 3.78 23.15 -4.51
CA SER A 34 5.05 23.22 -5.24
C SER A 34 5.82 21.89 -5.25
N GLY A 35 5.42 20.93 -4.45
CA GLY A 35 6.04 19.61 -4.33
C GLY A 35 5.04 18.53 -3.92
N VAL A 36 5.56 17.37 -3.55
CA VAL A 36 4.75 16.15 -3.28
C VAL A 36 4.47 15.92 -1.79
N TYR A 37 5.11 16.66 -0.91
CA TYR A 37 4.94 16.49 0.52
C TYR A 37 3.74 17.25 1.06
N ARG A 38 3.01 16.66 1.99
CA ARG A 38 1.93 17.36 2.71
C ARG A 38 2.46 18.31 3.77
N TYR A 39 3.58 17.93 4.41
CA TYR A 39 4.19 18.67 5.51
C TYR A 39 5.67 18.92 5.25
N PRO A 40 6.24 20.03 5.72
CA PRO A 40 7.65 20.33 5.59
C PRO A 40 8.50 19.34 6.42
N SER A 41 9.77 19.21 6.08
CA SER A 41 10.69 18.28 6.77
C SER A 41 10.87 18.58 8.26
N SER A 42 10.62 19.82 8.70
CA SER A 42 10.62 20.19 10.13
C SER A 42 9.59 19.40 10.94
N PHE A 43 8.51 18.92 10.31
CA PHE A 43 7.51 18.09 10.97
C PHE A 43 8.00 16.66 11.29
N TYR A 44 9.15 16.25 10.75
CA TYR A 44 9.73 14.94 11.08
C TYR A 44 10.07 14.80 12.56
N SER A 45 10.42 15.90 13.24
CA SER A 45 10.66 15.94 14.68
C SER A 45 9.42 15.64 15.52
N LEU A 46 8.22 15.74 14.94
CA LEU A 46 6.96 15.42 15.61
C LEU A 46 6.59 13.92 15.49
N ALA A 47 7.39 13.14 14.78
CA ALA A 47 7.15 11.70 14.66
C ALA A 47 7.78 10.97 15.86
N ASP A 48 6.97 10.17 16.55
CA ASP A 48 7.44 9.29 17.62
C ASP A 48 8.22 8.09 17.06
N PHE A 49 7.92 7.71 15.82
CA PHE A 49 8.62 6.64 15.14
C PHE A 49 8.63 6.83 13.61
N ILE A 50 9.82 6.69 13.03
CA ILE A 50 10.02 6.66 11.57
C ILE A 50 10.58 5.29 11.22
N PRO A 51 9.75 4.37 10.68
CA PRO A 51 10.20 3.04 10.33
C PRO A 51 11.28 3.07 9.24
N SER A 52 12.30 2.23 9.41
CA SER A 52 13.31 1.94 8.40
C SER A 52 12.82 0.86 7.41
N SER A 53 13.61 0.58 6.38
CA SER A 53 13.32 -0.53 5.46
C SER A 53 13.35 -1.91 6.11
N SER A 54 14.08 -2.07 7.23
CA SER A 54 14.10 -3.31 8.03
C SER A 54 12.88 -3.46 8.95
N ASP A 55 12.20 -2.35 9.25
CA ASP A 55 11.00 -2.38 10.11
C ASP A 55 9.74 -2.77 9.35
N ILE A 56 9.70 -2.55 8.03
CA ILE A 56 8.55 -2.88 7.19
C ILE A 56 9.03 -3.70 5.99
N ILE A 57 8.88 -5.02 6.09
CA ILE A 57 9.29 -5.95 5.05
C ILE A 57 8.07 -6.29 4.19
N LYS A 58 8.17 -6.00 2.89
CA LYS A 58 7.14 -6.34 1.91
C LYS A 58 7.57 -7.57 1.12
N LYS A 59 6.79 -8.64 1.19
CA LYS A 59 6.99 -9.84 0.38
C LYS A 59 5.84 -9.98 -0.60
N THR A 60 6.18 -10.12 -1.87
CA THR A 60 5.19 -10.30 -2.93
C THR A 60 5.21 -11.75 -3.40
N THR A 61 4.05 -12.35 -3.46
CA THR A 61 3.82 -13.70 -3.99
C THR A 61 2.72 -13.67 -5.05
N ILE A 62 2.69 -14.65 -5.93
CA ILE A 62 1.57 -14.84 -6.86
C ILE A 62 0.78 -16.04 -6.38
N ILE A 63 -0.49 -15.83 -6.11
CA ILE A 63 -1.45 -16.89 -5.82
C ILE A 63 -1.98 -17.41 -7.15
N ASN A 64 -2.05 -18.73 -7.31
CA ASN A 64 -2.48 -19.41 -8.52
C ASN A 64 -1.71 -18.95 -9.78
N PRO A 65 -0.36 -19.06 -9.79
CA PRO A 65 0.43 -18.64 -10.94
C PRO A 65 0.12 -19.53 -12.15
N GLN A 66 -0.02 -18.90 -13.31
CA GLN A 66 -0.25 -19.58 -14.58
C GLN A 66 0.86 -19.26 -15.58
N PRO A 67 1.15 -20.13 -16.56
CA PRO A 67 1.94 -19.74 -17.72
C PRO A 67 1.25 -18.60 -18.46
N LYS A 68 1.99 -17.72 -19.13
CA LYS A 68 1.40 -16.65 -19.96
C LYS A 68 0.36 -15.80 -19.20
N MET A 69 0.75 -15.21 -18.08
CA MET A 69 -0.05 -14.21 -17.38
C MET A 69 0.05 -12.85 -18.07
N VAL A 70 -1.05 -12.12 -18.14
CA VAL A 70 -1.07 -10.69 -18.51
C VAL A 70 -1.45 -9.86 -17.27
N LEU A 71 -0.61 -8.89 -16.92
CA LEU A 71 -0.88 -7.99 -15.80
C LEU A 71 -1.98 -6.99 -16.17
N MET A 72 -3.05 -6.97 -15.40
CA MET A 72 -4.14 -6.01 -15.54
C MET A 72 -4.37 -5.31 -14.20
N THR A 73 -4.33 -3.98 -14.19
CA THR A 73 -4.51 -3.23 -12.94
C THR A 73 -5.06 -1.84 -13.14
N ALA A 74 -5.84 -1.38 -12.16
CA ALA A 74 -6.39 -0.03 -12.05
C ALA A 74 -5.95 0.64 -10.73
N ILE A 75 -4.65 0.62 -10.47
CA ILE A 75 -4.05 1.34 -9.33
C ILE A 75 -3.47 2.68 -9.78
N ALA A 76 -3.48 3.67 -8.91
CA ALA A 76 -3.03 5.04 -9.20
C ALA A 76 -1.56 5.13 -9.69
N ASN A 77 -0.70 4.20 -9.29
CA ASN A 77 0.70 4.19 -9.69
C ASN A 77 1.16 2.78 -10.11
N PRO A 78 0.97 2.38 -11.38
CA PRO A 78 1.35 1.07 -11.90
C PRO A 78 2.86 0.81 -11.91
N SER A 79 3.70 1.85 -11.93
CA SER A 79 5.17 1.69 -11.92
C SER A 79 5.69 0.95 -10.69
N ARG A 80 4.90 0.93 -9.60
CA ARG A 80 5.20 0.13 -8.41
C ARG A 80 5.24 -1.37 -8.69
N LEU A 81 4.71 -1.83 -9.82
CA LEU A 81 4.64 -3.23 -10.21
C LEU A 81 5.71 -3.61 -11.26
N GLU A 82 6.66 -2.72 -11.59
CA GLU A 82 7.71 -2.99 -12.57
C GLU A 82 8.48 -4.29 -12.30
N PHE A 83 8.67 -4.64 -11.03
CA PHE A 83 9.37 -5.86 -10.62
C PHE A 83 8.68 -7.15 -11.08
N ILE A 84 7.38 -7.11 -11.42
CA ILE A 84 6.60 -8.26 -11.87
C ILE A 84 6.50 -8.35 -13.40
N PHE A 85 6.81 -7.30 -14.14
CA PHE A 85 6.63 -7.24 -15.60
C PHE A 85 7.33 -8.38 -16.32
N LYS A 86 8.52 -8.77 -15.87
CA LYS A 86 9.29 -9.88 -16.45
C LYS A 86 8.60 -11.25 -16.31
N LYS A 87 7.60 -11.38 -15.45
CA LYS A 87 6.80 -12.62 -15.26
C LYS A 87 5.52 -12.62 -16.07
N CYS A 88 5.24 -11.55 -16.79
CA CYS A 88 4.04 -11.36 -17.60
C CYS A 88 4.39 -11.29 -19.07
N ILE A 89 3.48 -11.75 -19.92
CA ILE A 89 3.62 -11.67 -21.39
C ILE A 89 3.15 -10.31 -21.92
N GLY A 90 2.47 -9.51 -21.10
CA GLY A 90 1.98 -8.18 -21.41
C GLY A 90 1.37 -7.52 -20.19
N TYR A 91 0.97 -6.26 -20.35
CA TYR A 91 0.33 -5.50 -19.29
C TYR A 91 -0.66 -4.48 -19.84
N GLU A 92 -1.76 -4.27 -19.10
CA GLU A 92 -2.78 -3.27 -19.34
C GLU A 92 -3.03 -2.45 -18.06
N PHE A 93 -2.95 -1.13 -18.20
CA PHE A 93 -3.15 -0.20 -17.11
C PHE A 93 -4.36 0.65 -17.35
N PHE A 94 -5.20 0.77 -16.32
CA PHE A 94 -6.42 1.53 -16.32
C PHE A 94 -6.35 2.69 -15.33
N GLY A 95 -7.19 3.67 -15.50
CA GLY A 95 -7.34 4.77 -14.55
C GLY A 95 -7.71 4.24 -13.15
N ASP A 96 -7.30 4.96 -12.10
CA ASP A 96 -7.63 4.57 -10.73
C ASP A 96 -9.16 4.45 -10.55
N HIS A 97 -9.59 3.44 -9.78
CA HIS A 97 -11.00 3.09 -9.58
C HIS A 97 -11.77 2.60 -10.81
N HIS A 98 -11.11 2.25 -11.92
CA HIS A 98 -11.77 1.66 -13.09
C HIS A 98 -12.67 0.49 -12.69
N LYS A 99 -13.87 0.45 -13.29
CA LYS A 99 -14.84 -0.64 -13.13
C LYS A 99 -14.69 -1.58 -14.32
N PHE A 100 -14.05 -2.71 -14.08
CA PHE A 100 -13.92 -3.75 -15.11
C PHE A 100 -15.26 -4.39 -15.44
N ASN A 101 -15.41 -4.81 -16.69
CA ASN A 101 -16.48 -5.70 -17.13
C ASN A 101 -15.89 -6.99 -17.70
N LYS A 102 -16.71 -8.04 -17.78
CA LYS A 102 -16.28 -9.37 -18.23
C LYS A 102 -15.72 -9.36 -19.64
N PHE A 103 -16.38 -8.69 -20.56
CA PHE A 103 -16.00 -8.60 -21.99
C PHE A 103 -14.60 -7.95 -22.14
N GLU A 104 -14.33 -6.88 -21.41
CA GLU A 104 -13.02 -6.22 -21.40
C GLU A 104 -11.93 -7.17 -20.94
N CYS A 105 -12.15 -7.90 -19.84
CA CYS A 105 -11.23 -8.89 -19.32
C CYS A 105 -10.97 -10.04 -20.32
N GLU A 106 -12.00 -10.57 -20.95
CA GLU A 106 -11.89 -11.61 -21.99
C GLU A 106 -11.14 -11.10 -23.22
N SER A 107 -11.37 -9.85 -23.62
CA SER A 107 -10.68 -9.20 -24.74
C SER A 107 -9.18 -9.08 -24.48
N ILE A 108 -8.78 -8.75 -23.25
CA ILE A 108 -7.38 -8.70 -22.85
C ILE A 108 -6.72 -10.08 -22.90
N LEU A 109 -7.37 -11.11 -22.34
CA LEU A 109 -6.88 -12.49 -22.42
C LEU A 109 -6.66 -12.92 -23.89
N LYS A 110 -7.62 -12.64 -24.76
CA LYS A 110 -7.52 -12.94 -26.18
C LYS A 110 -6.44 -12.16 -26.90
N LYS A 111 -6.35 -10.84 -26.64
CA LYS A 111 -5.33 -9.94 -27.22
C LYS A 111 -3.91 -10.45 -27.01
N TYR A 112 -3.61 -10.92 -25.80
CA TYR A 112 -2.28 -11.40 -25.43
C TYR A 112 -2.11 -12.91 -25.56
N ASN A 113 -3.13 -13.65 -25.99
CA ASN A 113 -3.14 -15.12 -25.93
C ASN A 113 -2.70 -15.63 -24.54
N ALA A 114 -3.26 -15.00 -23.50
CA ALA A 114 -2.92 -15.25 -22.11
C ALA A 114 -3.79 -16.32 -21.49
N ASN A 115 -3.23 -17.09 -20.55
CA ASN A 115 -3.96 -18.13 -19.82
C ASN A 115 -4.66 -17.57 -18.58
N SER A 116 -4.19 -16.43 -18.07
CA SER A 116 -4.70 -15.83 -16.83
C SER A 116 -4.46 -14.33 -16.78
N LEU A 117 -5.38 -13.61 -16.15
CA LEU A 117 -5.16 -12.23 -15.72
C LEU A 117 -4.37 -12.23 -14.42
N LEU A 118 -3.23 -11.54 -14.38
CA LEU A 118 -2.55 -11.23 -13.12
C LEU A 118 -3.07 -9.89 -12.61
N VAL A 119 -3.70 -9.89 -11.44
CA VAL A 119 -4.31 -8.68 -10.87
C VAL A 119 -3.87 -8.46 -9.43
N THR A 120 -4.00 -7.23 -8.94
CA THR A 120 -3.82 -6.94 -7.51
C THR A 120 -5.03 -7.44 -6.70
N GLN A 121 -4.89 -7.60 -5.38
CA GLN A 121 -6.02 -7.92 -4.49
C GLN A 121 -7.18 -6.92 -4.65
N LYS A 122 -6.86 -5.62 -4.79
CA LYS A 122 -7.84 -4.55 -5.00
C LYS A 122 -8.66 -4.76 -6.29
N ASP A 123 -8.00 -5.18 -7.36
CA ASP A 123 -8.66 -5.40 -8.64
C ASP A 123 -9.36 -6.76 -8.72
N TYR A 124 -8.82 -7.78 -8.02
CA TYR A 124 -9.46 -9.10 -7.93
C TYR A 124 -10.89 -9.03 -7.39
N VAL A 125 -11.13 -8.23 -6.36
CA VAL A 125 -12.48 -8.08 -5.77
C VAL A 125 -13.51 -7.60 -6.82
N LYS A 126 -13.08 -6.84 -7.83
CA LYS A 126 -13.95 -6.31 -8.89
C LYS A 126 -14.29 -7.35 -9.97
N ILE A 127 -13.48 -8.40 -10.14
CA ILE A 127 -13.59 -9.35 -11.25
C ILE A 127 -13.80 -10.81 -10.82
N LYS A 128 -13.77 -11.10 -9.53
CA LYS A 128 -13.84 -12.46 -8.97
C LYS A 128 -15.06 -13.27 -9.46
N ASP A 129 -16.16 -12.59 -9.73
CA ASP A 129 -17.43 -13.22 -10.11
C ASP A 129 -17.59 -13.38 -11.65
N PHE A 130 -16.55 -13.01 -12.44
CA PHE A 130 -16.61 -13.14 -13.91
C PHE A 130 -16.36 -14.56 -14.43
N GLY A 131 -15.88 -15.48 -13.55
CA GLY A 131 -15.60 -16.86 -13.94
C GLY A 131 -14.36 -17.01 -14.82
N LEU A 132 -13.41 -16.06 -14.76
CA LEU A 132 -12.17 -16.06 -15.54
C LEU A 132 -11.01 -16.69 -14.76
N SER A 133 -10.01 -17.17 -15.48
CA SER A 133 -8.76 -17.60 -14.87
C SER A 133 -7.99 -16.39 -14.36
N VAL A 134 -7.76 -16.33 -13.04
CA VAL A 134 -7.12 -15.19 -12.39
C VAL A 134 -5.96 -15.66 -11.51
N SER A 135 -4.82 -15.02 -11.68
CA SER A 135 -3.67 -15.06 -10.79
C SER A 135 -3.65 -13.77 -9.95
N ILE A 136 -3.35 -13.88 -8.66
CA ILE A 136 -3.44 -12.72 -7.76
C ILE A 136 -2.06 -12.34 -7.26
N LEU A 137 -1.70 -11.07 -7.44
CA LEU A 137 -0.51 -10.50 -6.85
C LEU A 137 -0.80 -10.18 -5.38
N ASP A 138 -0.30 -11.04 -4.49
CA ASP A 138 -0.47 -10.92 -3.04
C ASP A 138 0.73 -10.21 -2.43
N LEU A 139 0.46 -9.13 -1.71
CA LEU A 139 1.46 -8.33 -1.02
C LEU A 139 1.33 -8.54 0.49
N LYS A 140 2.21 -9.36 1.07
CA LYS A 140 2.31 -9.52 2.51
C LYS A 140 3.27 -8.49 3.09
N THR A 141 2.80 -7.76 4.08
CA THR A 141 3.62 -6.82 4.85
C THR A 141 3.87 -7.40 6.23
N THR A 142 5.12 -7.52 6.60
CA THR A 142 5.55 -7.95 7.94
C THR A 142 6.23 -6.77 8.63
N ILE A 143 5.89 -6.52 9.87
CA ILE A 143 6.50 -5.48 10.70
C ILE A 143 7.51 -6.11 11.66
N SER A 144 8.60 -5.39 11.94
CA SER A 144 9.67 -5.85 12.82
C SER A 144 9.21 -5.96 14.28
N PRO A 145 9.84 -6.82 15.09
CA PRO A 145 9.63 -6.83 16.54
C PRO A 145 9.91 -5.47 17.18
N ASN A 146 10.91 -4.74 16.71
CA ASN A 146 11.22 -3.40 17.17
C ASN A 146 10.03 -2.45 16.98
N PHE A 147 9.43 -2.45 15.80
CA PHE A 147 8.26 -1.63 15.51
C PHE A 147 7.08 -2.00 16.44
N VAL A 148 6.78 -3.30 16.57
CA VAL A 148 5.73 -3.79 17.48
C VAL A 148 5.99 -3.35 18.93
N ASN A 149 7.24 -3.47 19.39
CA ASN A 149 7.61 -3.10 20.76
C ASN A 149 7.45 -1.59 21.04
N LYS A 150 7.76 -0.73 20.06
CA LYS A 150 7.53 0.72 20.19
C LYS A 150 6.06 1.03 20.43
N ILE A 151 5.16 0.40 19.66
CA ILE A 151 3.70 0.58 19.86
C ILE A 151 3.24 0.03 21.21
N LYS A 152 3.71 -1.17 21.59
CA LYS A 152 3.37 -1.77 22.90
C LYS A 152 3.81 -0.90 24.07
N LEU A 153 5.01 -0.34 24.00
CA LEU A 153 5.53 0.55 25.02
C LEU A 153 4.67 1.81 25.16
N PHE A 154 4.31 2.42 24.03
CA PHE A 154 3.39 3.56 24.03
C PHE A 154 2.06 3.25 24.70
N ILE A 155 1.43 2.12 24.33
CA ILE A 155 0.15 1.69 24.92
C ILE A 155 0.30 1.47 26.43
N LYS A 156 1.37 0.79 26.87
CA LYS A 156 1.62 0.53 28.29
C LYS A 156 1.82 1.83 29.08
N ASN A 157 2.60 2.76 28.55
CA ASN A 157 2.83 4.06 29.19
C ASN A 157 1.53 4.86 29.30
N TYR A 158 0.68 4.83 28.28
CA TYR A 158 -0.63 5.47 28.31
C TYR A 158 -1.56 4.87 29.34
N GLN A 159 -1.57 3.55 29.51
CA GLN A 159 -2.40 2.87 30.52
C GLN A 159 -1.97 3.15 31.96
N ASN A 160 -0.65 3.35 32.16
CA ASN A 160 -0.09 3.62 33.48
C ASN A 160 -0.08 5.12 33.84
N SER A 161 -0.39 6.01 32.90
CA SER A 161 -0.46 7.44 33.15
C SER A 161 -1.85 7.84 33.67
N ASP A 162 -2.13 7.50 34.94
CA ASP A 162 -3.39 7.88 35.62
C ASP A 162 -3.58 9.40 35.81
N THR A 163 -2.63 10.24 35.36
CA THR A 163 -2.56 11.62 35.85
C THR A 163 -2.50 12.71 34.79
N ILE A 164 -2.42 12.43 33.49
CA ILE A 164 -2.07 13.51 32.52
C ILE A 164 -3.14 13.77 31.45
N TYR A 165 -4.11 12.88 31.25
CA TYR A 165 -5.10 13.07 30.18
C TYR A 165 -6.52 12.86 30.71
N PRO A 166 -7.43 13.83 30.50
CA PRO A 166 -8.84 13.62 30.85
C PRO A 166 -9.36 12.43 30.04
N LYS A 167 -9.89 11.43 30.75
CA LYS A 167 -10.69 10.37 30.12
C LYS A 167 -11.89 11.07 29.46
N LEU A 168 -11.93 11.02 28.13
CA LEU A 168 -13.10 11.47 27.36
C LEU A 168 -14.29 10.61 27.68
#